data_1f7c65130e7104f915592775e68f7413
#
_entry.id   1f7c65130e7104f915592775e68f7413
#
_cell.length_a   1.000
_cell.length_b   1.000
_cell.length_c   1.000
_cell.angle_alpha   90.00
_cell.angle_beta   90.00
_cell.angle_gamma   90.00
#
_symmetry.space_group_name_H-M   'P 1'
#
loop_
_entity.id
_entity.type
_entity.pdbx_description
1 polymer ?
#
loop_
_entity_poly.entity_id
_entity_poly.type
_entity_poly.pdbx_seq_one_letter_code
_entity_poly.pdbx_strand_id
1 'polypeptide(L)'
;MNILHGLSRRQLIAAAGAGAATAAAPAWAQDRTVRFILPNATGSGVDAITRAVQPALAKALNANVVVENQPGAGGVVGLQALAKTAPDGNTLSVVSNNVVIFPSVLKSLPFDMPGDFTPIAFIGSTPLILVVNPQKVPATNSRDFVALLKSKPGALNFASGGNGTILHLASEMFLDEAKVSAKHVPYRGVGPMLTDLIGGQVEFATAALPSVQQHIKSGALRAIGNCGAQRSAAAPDIPTFVEQGLSGYVVEAWFGVLGPKGMSAANVKRVHEAIVATFNDPAVKEAMAKQGNSISISTPEQAQSGFRTEMQKYAALVKKAGVEPQ
;
A
#
# COMPACT_ATOMS: atom_id res chain seq x y z
N MET A 1 -62.90 -2.17 -51.05
CA MET A 1 -63.55 -1.22 -50.13
C MET A 1 -62.44 -0.63 -49.29
N ASN A 2 -61.90 0.56 -49.73
CA ASN A 2 -60.75 1.22 -49.16
C ASN A 2 -61.18 2.08 -47.93
N ILE A 3 -60.66 1.80 -46.78
CA ILE A 3 -60.77 2.70 -45.61
C ILE A 3 -59.36 3.18 -45.21
N LEU A 4 -58.87 4.21 -45.89
CA LEU A 4 -57.76 5.04 -45.38
C LEU A 4 -58.38 6.34 -44.86
N HIS A 5 -58.71 6.36 -43.57
CA HIS A 5 -59.07 7.60 -42.91
C HIS A 5 -57.75 8.33 -42.56
N GLY A 6 -57.52 9.48 -43.23
CA GLY A 6 -56.35 10.29 -43.06
C GLY A 6 -56.33 10.92 -41.64
N LEU A 7 -55.21 10.72 -40.95
CA LEU A 7 -54.89 11.43 -39.70
C LEU A 7 -54.86 12.93 -39.93
N SER A 8 -55.62 13.67 -39.16
CA SER A 8 -55.66 15.15 -39.24
C SER A 8 -54.29 15.75 -38.82
N ARG A 9 -53.94 16.93 -39.40
CA ARG A 9 -52.70 17.63 -39.04
C ARG A 9 -52.53 17.84 -37.54
N ARG A 10 -53.63 17.96 -36.77
CA ARG A 10 -53.61 18.07 -35.30
C ARG A 10 -53.19 16.75 -34.64
N GLN A 11 -53.55 15.60 -35.18
CA GLN A 11 -53.14 14.29 -34.64
C GLN A 11 -51.68 13.97 -34.94
N LEU A 12 -51.11 14.44 -36.07
CA LEU A 12 -49.69 14.35 -36.37
C LEU A 12 -48.85 15.24 -35.49
N ILE A 13 -49.30 16.44 -35.13
CA ILE A 13 -48.64 17.35 -34.21
C ILE A 13 -48.68 16.78 -32.78
N ALA A 14 -49.78 16.22 -32.35
CA ALA A 14 -49.91 15.57 -31.05
C ALA A 14 -49.03 14.31 -30.94
N ALA A 15 -48.88 13.52 -32.00
CA ALA A 15 -47.99 12.34 -32.06
C ALA A 15 -46.50 12.75 -32.05
N ALA A 16 -46.14 13.85 -32.72
CA ALA A 16 -44.79 14.40 -32.69
C ALA A 16 -44.39 14.99 -31.31
N GLY A 17 -45.39 15.61 -30.61
CA GLY A 17 -45.16 16.11 -29.24
C GLY A 17 -45.01 15.01 -28.18
N ALA A 18 -45.74 13.87 -28.34
CA ALA A 18 -45.60 12.71 -27.47
C ALA A 18 -44.30 11.94 -27.68
N GLY A 19 -43.75 11.93 -28.91
CA GLY A 19 -42.45 11.33 -29.22
C GLY A 19 -41.24 12.11 -28.68
N ALA A 20 -41.36 13.43 -28.55
CA ALA A 20 -40.30 14.27 -28.00
C ALA A 20 -40.22 14.23 -26.46
N ALA A 21 -41.32 13.91 -25.77
CA ALA A 21 -41.34 13.81 -24.30
C ALA A 21 -40.67 12.52 -23.76
N THR A 22 -40.53 11.46 -24.58
CA THR A 22 -39.86 10.22 -24.17
C THR A 22 -38.35 10.23 -24.34
N ALA A 23 -37.78 11.25 -25.01
CA ALA A 23 -36.34 11.41 -25.16
C ALA A 23 -35.65 12.08 -23.93
N ALA A 24 -36.44 12.54 -22.96
CA ALA A 24 -35.93 13.09 -21.68
C ALA A 24 -35.99 12.04 -20.57
N ALA A 25 -35.73 10.76 -20.87
CA ALA A 25 -35.38 9.83 -19.79
C ALA A 25 -34.11 10.36 -19.09
N PRO A 26 -34.14 10.54 -17.77
CA PRO A 26 -32.91 10.89 -17.10
C PRO A 26 -31.89 9.83 -17.46
N ALA A 27 -30.78 10.26 -18.12
CA ALA A 27 -29.63 9.40 -18.24
C ALA A 27 -29.33 8.93 -16.81
N TRP A 28 -29.58 7.68 -16.51
CA TRP A 28 -29.19 7.09 -15.25
C TRP A 28 -27.74 7.45 -15.14
N ALA A 29 -27.45 8.37 -14.19
CA ALA A 29 -26.08 8.73 -13.91
C ALA A 29 -25.39 7.42 -13.58
N GLN A 30 -24.61 6.89 -14.53
CA GLN A 30 -23.84 5.69 -14.29
C GLN A 30 -22.99 6.05 -13.10
N ASP A 31 -23.26 5.42 -11.95
CA ASP A 31 -22.53 5.69 -10.72
C ASP A 31 -21.04 5.58 -11.06
N ARG A 32 -20.38 6.72 -11.05
CA ARG A 32 -18.96 6.79 -11.41
C ARG A 32 -18.20 5.80 -10.53
N THR A 33 -17.45 4.89 -11.14
CA THR A 33 -16.62 3.94 -10.44
C THR A 33 -15.16 4.43 -10.46
N VAL A 34 -14.54 4.47 -9.29
CA VAL A 34 -13.12 4.72 -9.13
C VAL A 34 -12.46 3.44 -8.61
N ARG A 35 -11.50 2.93 -9.38
CA ARG A 35 -10.75 1.72 -9.06
C ARG A 35 -9.44 2.07 -8.36
N PHE A 36 -9.15 1.38 -7.27
CA PHE A 36 -7.84 1.43 -6.62
C PHE A 36 -7.14 0.09 -6.84
N ILE A 37 -6.18 0.08 -7.75
CA ILE A 37 -5.29 -1.07 -7.96
C ILE A 37 -4.24 -1.05 -6.86
N LEU A 38 -4.24 -2.05 -5.99
CA LEU A 38 -3.22 -2.22 -4.97
C LEU A 38 -2.15 -3.18 -5.49
N PRO A 39 -0.89 -2.75 -5.64
CA PRO A 39 0.20 -3.62 -6.08
C PRO A 39 0.62 -4.61 -4.98
N ASN A 40 -0.13 -4.71 -3.91
CA ASN A 40 0.13 -5.52 -2.73
C ASN A 40 -0.92 -6.62 -2.58
N ALA A 41 -0.52 -7.74 -1.96
CA ALA A 41 -1.46 -8.81 -1.64
C ALA A 41 -2.47 -8.40 -0.57
N THR A 42 -3.62 -9.07 -0.57
CA THR A 42 -4.61 -8.98 0.50
C THR A 42 -3.95 -9.25 1.86
N GLY A 43 -4.35 -8.52 2.89
CA GLY A 43 -3.77 -8.58 4.23
C GLY A 43 -2.47 -7.79 4.41
N SER A 44 -1.96 -7.11 3.38
CA SER A 44 -0.86 -6.16 3.53
C SER A 44 -1.30 -4.90 4.26
N GLY A 45 -0.34 -4.13 4.81
CA GLY A 45 -0.63 -2.85 5.45
C GLY A 45 -1.37 -1.88 4.53
N VAL A 46 -0.99 -1.80 3.25
CA VAL A 46 -1.65 -0.98 2.23
C VAL A 46 -3.10 -1.44 2.00
N ASP A 47 -3.34 -2.75 1.95
CA ASP A 47 -4.69 -3.32 1.80
C ASP A 47 -5.57 -2.98 3.02
N ALA A 48 -5.05 -3.19 4.22
CA ALA A 48 -5.75 -2.88 5.47
C ALA A 48 -6.13 -1.40 5.58
N ILE A 49 -5.19 -0.50 5.25
CA ILE A 49 -5.42 0.95 5.24
C ILE A 49 -6.49 1.31 4.21
N THR A 50 -6.35 0.86 2.96
CA THR A 50 -7.25 1.23 1.86
C THR A 50 -8.68 0.76 2.13
N ARG A 51 -8.86 -0.47 2.63
CA ARG A 51 -10.21 -0.99 2.97
C ARG A 51 -10.84 -0.27 4.14
N ALA A 52 -10.06 0.11 5.14
CA ALA A 52 -10.56 0.85 6.29
C ALA A 52 -11.12 2.24 5.89
N VAL A 53 -10.54 2.88 4.86
CA VAL A 53 -10.97 4.21 4.40
C VAL A 53 -11.94 4.15 3.21
N GLN A 54 -12.17 2.99 2.59
CA GLN A 54 -12.96 2.82 1.37
C GLN A 54 -14.35 3.50 1.44
N PRO A 55 -15.15 3.36 2.52
CA PRO A 55 -16.47 4.01 2.58
C PRO A 55 -16.40 5.53 2.59
N ALA A 56 -15.47 6.11 3.37
CA ALA A 56 -15.25 7.55 3.42
C ALA A 56 -14.69 8.08 2.10
N LEU A 57 -13.81 7.32 1.46
CA LEU A 57 -13.24 7.66 0.16
C LEU A 57 -14.30 7.64 -0.96
N ALA A 58 -15.22 6.66 -0.93
CA ALA A 58 -16.35 6.61 -1.86
C ALA A 58 -17.25 7.86 -1.73
N LYS A 59 -17.54 8.26 -0.49
CA LYS A 59 -18.30 9.47 -0.19
C LYS A 59 -17.56 10.74 -0.69
N ALA A 60 -16.27 10.86 -0.39
CA ALA A 60 -15.47 12.03 -0.77
C ALA A 60 -15.29 12.16 -2.30
N LEU A 61 -15.16 11.04 -3.01
CA LEU A 61 -15.07 11.00 -4.47
C LEU A 61 -16.44 11.14 -5.16
N ASN A 62 -17.53 11.00 -4.44
CA ASN A 62 -18.87 10.84 -4.98
C ASN A 62 -18.91 9.78 -6.08
N ALA A 63 -18.44 8.56 -5.74
CA ALA A 63 -18.24 7.47 -6.68
C ALA A 63 -18.29 6.11 -5.95
N ASN A 64 -18.63 5.05 -6.69
CA ASN A 64 -18.38 3.70 -6.19
C ASN A 64 -16.87 3.44 -6.19
N VAL A 65 -16.30 3.05 -5.04
CA VAL A 65 -14.87 2.73 -4.92
C VAL A 65 -14.67 1.22 -4.91
N VAL A 66 -13.90 0.73 -5.86
CA VAL A 66 -13.53 -0.69 -5.98
C VAL A 66 -12.04 -0.85 -5.67
N VAL A 67 -11.71 -1.73 -4.74
CA VAL A 67 -10.33 -2.06 -4.35
C VAL A 67 -9.94 -3.41 -4.94
N GLU A 68 -8.93 -3.42 -5.80
CA GLU A 68 -8.43 -4.61 -6.50
C GLU A 68 -6.97 -4.88 -6.13
N ASN A 69 -6.70 -6.03 -5.52
CA ASN A 69 -5.33 -6.46 -5.26
C ASN A 69 -4.76 -7.13 -6.53
N GLN A 70 -3.66 -6.59 -7.04
CA GLN A 70 -2.89 -7.15 -8.16
C GLN A 70 -1.42 -7.35 -7.74
N PRO A 71 -1.15 -8.33 -6.85
CA PRO A 71 0.20 -8.63 -6.41
C PRO A 71 1.01 -9.32 -7.52
N GLY A 72 2.32 -9.37 -7.34
CA GLY A 72 3.25 -10.08 -8.23
C GLY A 72 4.52 -9.30 -8.44
N ALA A 73 5.66 -10.00 -8.46
CA ALA A 73 7.00 -9.42 -8.55
C ALA A 73 7.19 -8.23 -7.58
N GLY A 74 6.82 -8.43 -6.30
CA GLY A 74 6.90 -7.38 -5.26
C GLY A 74 5.92 -6.22 -5.41
N GLY A 75 5.09 -6.18 -6.46
CA GLY A 75 4.14 -5.10 -6.78
C GLY A 75 4.26 -4.56 -8.21
N VAL A 76 5.24 -5.01 -8.98
CA VAL A 76 5.48 -4.57 -10.38
C VAL A 76 4.26 -4.83 -11.27
N VAL A 77 3.56 -5.96 -11.08
CA VAL A 77 2.36 -6.31 -11.88
C VAL A 77 1.26 -5.27 -11.75
N GLY A 78 0.90 -4.89 -10.53
CA GLY A 78 -0.15 -3.90 -10.29
C GLY A 78 0.22 -2.50 -10.79
N LEU A 79 1.49 -2.10 -10.65
CA LEU A 79 1.96 -0.83 -11.18
C LEU A 79 1.97 -0.80 -12.71
N GLN A 80 2.36 -1.90 -13.36
CA GLN A 80 2.29 -2.02 -14.82
C GLN A 80 0.84 -1.92 -15.31
N ALA A 81 -0.10 -2.48 -14.56
CA ALA A 81 -1.52 -2.34 -14.87
C ALA A 81 -1.98 -0.88 -14.74
N LEU A 82 -1.59 -0.18 -13.66
CA LEU A 82 -1.90 1.24 -13.48
C LEU A 82 -1.32 2.11 -14.61
N ALA A 83 -0.05 1.90 -14.98
CA ALA A 83 0.62 2.69 -16.02
C ALA A 83 -0.09 2.65 -17.38
N LYS A 84 -0.88 1.60 -17.65
CA LYS A 84 -1.63 1.40 -18.91
C LYS A 84 -3.05 1.97 -18.87
N THR A 85 -3.48 2.56 -17.76
CA THR A 85 -4.85 3.10 -17.63
C THR A 85 -4.96 4.53 -18.14
N ALA A 86 -6.19 4.97 -18.45
CA ALA A 86 -6.45 6.34 -18.85
C ALA A 86 -6.19 7.33 -17.70
N PRO A 87 -5.63 8.53 -17.98
CA PRO A 87 -5.31 9.53 -16.97
C PRO A 87 -6.51 10.38 -16.54
N ASP A 88 -7.70 9.77 -16.50
CA ASP A 88 -8.98 10.44 -16.20
C ASP A 88 -9.28 10.56 -14.69
N GLY A 89 -8.42 9.95 -13.84
CA GLY A 89 -8.57 9.93 -12.40
C GLY A 89 -9.65 8.96 -11.90
N ASN A 90 -10.00 7.95 -12.71
CA ASN A 90 -10.89 6.87 -12.32
C ASN A 90 -10.15 5.56 -12.04
N THR A 91 -8.85 5.48 -12.34
CA THR A 91 -7.99 4.38 -11.88
C THR A 91 -6.78 4.96 -11.17
N LEU A 92 -6.59 4.55 -9.93
CA LEU A 92 -5.57 5.04 -9.01
C LEU A 92 -4.89 3.87 -8.31
N SER A 93 -3.80 4.12 -7.59
CA SER A 93 -3.16 3.11 -6.75
C SER A 93 -2.79 3.70 -5.39
N VAL A 94 -3.06 2.96 -4.32
CA VAL A 94 -2.41 3.20 -3.03
C VAL A 94 -1.14 2.36 -2.99
N VAL A 95 -0.02 3.00 -2.72
CA VAL A 95 1.32 2.41 -2.81
C VAL A 95 2.11 2.61 -1.52
N SER A 96 3.20 1.88 -1.39
CA SER A 96 4.19 2.03 -0.30
C SER A 96 5.58 2.30 -0.87
N ASN A 97 6.58 2.40 0.00
CA ASN A 97 8.00 2.58 -0.35
C ASN A 97 8.50 1.65 -1.46
N ASN A 98 7.88 0.49 -1.67
CA ASN A 98 8.31 -0.46 -2.70
C ASN A 98 8.51 0.21 -4.06
N VAL A 99 7.61 1.14 -4.42
CA VAL A 99 7.63 1.80 -5.73
C VAL A 99 8.89 2.62 -6.00
N VAL A 100 9.48 3.18 -4.95
CA VAL A 100 10.73 3.97 -5.03
C VAL A 100 11.98 3.10 -4.80
N ILE A 101 11.82 1.87 -4.32
CA ILE A 101 12.90 0.91 -4.12
C ILE A 101 13.19 0.12 -5.41
N PHE A 102 12.15 -0.20 -6.19
CA PHE A 102 12.27 -1.05 -7.40
C PHE A 102 13.39 -0.67 -8.36
N PRO A 103 13.61 0.62 -8.71
CA PRO A 103 14.70 0.98 -9.62
C PRO A 103 16.10 0.58 -9.14
N SER A 104 16.25 0.36 -7.84
CA SER A 104 17.54 0.00 -7.23
C SER A 104 17.74 -1.49 -6.98
N VAL A 105 16.66 -2.30 -7.04
CA VAL A 105 16.69 -3.73 -6.70
C VAL A 105 16.26 -4.65 -7.85
N LEU A 106 15.75 -4.09 -8.94
CA LEU A 106 15.34 -4.84 -10.12
C LEU A 106 16.16 -4.41 -11.34
N LYS A 107 16.73 -5.40 -12.05
CA LYS A 107 17.53 -5.14 -13.28
C LYS A 107 16.72 -4.53 -14.41
N SER A 108 15.43 -4.82 -14.47
CA SER A 108 14.52 -4.23 -15.47
C SER A 108 13.14 -4.01 -14.86
N LEU A 109 12.53 -2.91 -15.28
CA LEU A 109 11.15 -2.56 -14.95
C LEU A 109 10.36 -2.37 -16.24
N PRO A 110 9.09 -2.81 -16.32
CA PRO A 110 8.24 -2.59 -17.48
C PRO A 110 7.62 -1.19 -17.55
N PHE A 111 8.10 -0.26 -16.74
CA PHE A 111 7.70 1.14 -16.63
C PHE A 111 8.85 2.00 -16.11
N ASP A 112 8.77 3.30 -16.32
CA ASP A 112 9.67 4.29 -15.71
C ASP A 112 9.08 4.84 -14.40
N MET A 113 9.89 4.87 -13.34
CA MET A 113 9.49 5.43 -12.03
C MET A 113 10.31 6.72 -11.78
N PRO A 114 9.67 7.88 -11.54
CA PRO A 114 8.23 8.13 -11.50
C PRO A 114 7.61 8.51 -12.85
N GLY A 115 8.35 8.46 -13.96
CA GLY A 115 7.99 9.05 -15.25
C GLY A 115 6.68 8.57 -15.89
N ASP A 116 6.24 7.34 -15.60
CA ASP A 116 4.97 6.78 -16.09
C ASP A 116 3.82 6.94 -15.10
N PHE A 117 4.03 7.69 -14.02
CA PHE A 117 3.03 7.91 -12.98
C PHE A 117 2.87 9.39 -12.62
N THR A 118 1.76 9.70 -11.99
CA THR A 118 1.46 11.00 -11.40
C THR A 118 1.35 10.84 -9.88
N PRO A 119 2.38 11.18 -9.08
CA PRO A 119 2.28 11.23 -7.62
C PRO A 119 1.24 12.28 -7.21
N ILE A 120 0.27 11.88 -6.37
CA ILE A 120 -0.86 12.74 -5.95
C ILE A 120 -0.67 13.18 -4.50
N ALA A 121 -0.33 12.26 -3.60
CA ALA A 121 -0.05 12.58 -2.21
C ALA A 121 0.80 11.47 -1.55
N PHE A 122 1.70 11.82 -0.65
CA PHE A 122 2.00 10.99 0.51
C PHE A 122 0.85 11.16 1.50
N ILE A 123 0.39 10.08 2.11
CA ILE A 123 -0.74 10.12 3.05
C ILE A 123 -0.23 10.03 4.49
N GLY A 124 0.82 9.25 4.71
CA GLY A 124 1.37 9.04 6.05
C GLY A 124 2.32 7.86 6.12
N SER A 125 2.60 7.43 7.35
CA SER A 125 3.48 6.29 7.63
C SER A 125 2.78 5.21 8.45
N THR A 126 3.33 4.00 8.37
CA THR A 126 2.91 2.83 9.15
C THR A 126 4.12 2.20 9.83
N PRO A 127 4.03 1.81 11.11
CA PRO A 127 5.12 1.16 11.80
C PRO A 127 5.44 -0.20 11.19
N LEU A 128 6.72 -0.52 11.08
CA LEU A 128 7.22 -1.85 10.77
C LEU A 128 7.62 -2.55 12.07
N ILE A 129 7.22 -3.80 12.22
CA ILE A 129 7.54 -4.63 13.39
C ILE A 129 8.29 -5.86 12.90
N LEU A 130 9.44 -6.16 13.52
CA LEU A 130 10.08 -7.45 13.34
C LEU A 130 9.38 -8.44 14.28
N VAL A 131 8.83 -9.48 13.69
CA VAL A 131 8.08 -10.54 14.38
C VAL A 131 8.71 -11.89 14.15
N VAL A 132 8.55 -12.79 15.12
CA VAL A 132 9.05 -14.16 15.08
C VAL A 132 7.92 -15.16 15.35
N ASN A 133 8.09 -16.39 14.87
CA ASN A 133 7.29 -17.51 15.34
C ASN A 133 7.78 -17.94 16.75
N PRO A 134 6.93 -17.83 17.82
CA PRO A 134 7.37 -18.06 19.19
C PRO A 134 7.72 -19.53 19.49
N GLN A 135 7.26 -20.49 18.67
CA GLN A 135 7.59 -21.92 18.83
C GLN A 135 8.97 -22.25 18.25
N LYS A 136 9.44 -21.45 17.27
CA LYS A 136 10.75 -21.63 16.61
C LYS A 136 11.82 -20.75 17.22
N VAL A 137 11.45 -19.55 17.68
CA VAL A 137 12.37 -18.54 18.21
C VAL A 137 11.97 -18.22 19.65
N PRO A 138 12.75 -18.68 20.64
CA PRO A 138 12.45 -18.43 22.06
C PRO A 138 12.72 -17.00 22.50
N ALA A 139 13.51 -16.24 21.74
CA ALA A 139 13.85 -14.85 22.04
C ALA A 139 12.61 -13.96 22.23
N THR A 140 12.66 -13.06 23.23
CA THR A 140 11.58 -12.13 23.55
C THR A 140 11.95 -10.66 23.33
N ASN A 141 13.21 -10.40 22.99
CA ASN A 141 13.75 -9.06 22.78
C ASN A 141 14.88 -9.11 21.73
N SER A 142 15.37 -7.95 21.32
CA SER A 142 16.42 -7.80 20.32
C SER A 142 17.73 -8.46 20.75
N ARG A 143 18.15 -8.28 22.00
CA ARG A 143 19.43 -8.83 22.51
C ARG A 143 19.46 -10.36 22.37
N ASP A 144 18.44 -11.03 22.85
CA ASP A 144 18.33 -12.50 22.83
C ASP A 144 18.20 -13.01 21.40
N PHE A 145 17.47 -12.27 20.55
CA PHE A 145 17.32 -12.62 19.14
C PHE A 145 18.64 -12.50 18.37
N VAL A 146 19.38 -11.42 18.58
CA VAL A 146 20.72 -11.23 18.00
C VAL A 146 21.69 -12.32 18.52
N ALA A 147 21.65 -12.67 19.81
CA ALA A 147 22.45 -13.75 20.37
C ALA A 147 22.13 -15.10 19.70
N LEU A 148 20.85 -15.41 19.47
CA LEU A 148 20.42 -16.61 18.75
C LEU A 148 20.95 -16.62 17.33
N LEU A 149 20.82 -15.52 16.57
CA LEU A 149 21.34 -15.41 15.21
C LEU A 149 22.87 -15.58 15.16
N LYS A 150 23.60 -15.01 16.12
CA LYS A 150 25.06 -15.17 16.24
C LYS A 150 25.47 -16.62 16.55
N SER A 151 24.67 -17.33 17.34
CA SER A 151 24.95 -18.73 17.68
C SER A 151 24.72 -19.71 16.53
N LYS A 152 23.92 -19.31 15.54
CA LYS A 152 23.55 -20.14 14.38
C LYS A 152 23.60 -19.31 13.08
N PRO A 153 24.79 -18.86 12.64
CA PRO A 153 24.92 -18.00 11.45
C PRO A 153 24.30 -18.65 10.21
N GLY A 154 23.41 -17.93 9.53
CA GLY A 154 22.77 -18.38 8.30
C GLY A 154 21.83 -19.58 8.43
N ALA A 155 21.51 -20.03 9.66
CA ALA A 155 20.63 -21.18 9.85
C ALA A 155 19.15 -20.81 9.88
N LEU A 156 18.80 -19.59 10.34
CA LEU A 156 17.42 -19.11 10.36
C LEU A 156 17.03 -18.52 9.02
N ASN A 157 15.73 -18.61 8.71
CA ASN A 157 15.15 -18.05 7.51
C ASN A 157 14.30 -16.83 7.87
N PHE A 158 14.40 -15.77 7.08
CA PHE A 158 13.46 -14.65 7.18
C PHE A 158 12.61 -14.54 5.93
N ALA A 159 11.34 -14.18 6.13
CA ALA A 159 10.39 -14.03 5.06
C ALA A 159 10.19 -12.57 4.68
N SER A 160 9.87 -12.32 3.41
CA SER A 160 9.42 -11.02 2.94
C SER A 160 8.24 -11.15 1.96
N GLY A 161 7.56 -10.04 1.68
CA GLY A 161 6.51 -9.99 0.66
C GLY A 161 7.01 -10.04 -0.78
N GLY A 162 8.30 -10.32 -0.98
CA GLY A 162 8.97 -10.43 -2.28
C GLY A 162 10.31 -9.69 -2.30
N ASN A 163 11.13 -10.05 -3.27
CA ASN A 163 12.43 -9.42 -3.49
C ASN A 163 12.26 -7.89 -3.71
N GLY A 164 13.15 -7.10 -3.11
CA GLY A 164 13.17 -5.64 -3.28
C GLY A 164 12.03 -4.90 -2.59
N THR A 165 11.19 -5.57 -1.81
CA THR A 165 10.17 -4.87 -1.01
C THR A 165 10.80 -4.19 0.22
N ILE A 166 10.09 -3.20 0.80
CA ILE A 166 10.53 -2.57 2.05
C ILE A 166 10.69 -3.59 3.18
N LEU A 167 9.91 -4.67 3.18
CA LEU A 167 9.99 -5.73 4.20
C LEU A 167 11.27 -6.57 4.04
N HIS A 168 11.71 -6.80 2.79
CA HIS A 168 13.01 -7.40 2.51
C HIS A 168 14.14 -6.49 2.98
N LEU A 169 14.14 -5.24 2.50
CA LEU A 169 15.18 -4.25 2.82
C LEU A 169 15.29 -4.00 4.33
N ALA A 170 14.16 -3.87 5.03
CA ALA A 170 14.16 -3.67 6.49
C ALA A 170 14.79 -4.86 7.23
N SER A 171 14.54 -6.10 6.79
CA SER A 171 15.15 -7.28 7.40
C SER A 171 16.65 -7.33 7.12
N GLU A 172 17.10 -7.04 5.89
CA GLU A 172 18.53 -6.96 5.55
C GLU A 172 19.26 -5.86 6.34
N MET A 173 18.65 -4.69 6.47
CA MET A 173 19.19 -3.59 7.28
C MET A 173 19.33 -3.98 8.76
N PHE A 174 18.38 -4.77 9.32
CA PHE A 174 18.49 -5.31 10.67
C PHE A 174 19.68 -6.28 10.78
N LEU A 175 19.83 -7.20 9.83
CA LEU A 175 20.93 -8.17 9.81
C LEU A 175 22.29 -7.46 9.70
N ASP A 176 22.38 -6.44 8.84
CA ASP A 176 23.61 -5.62 8.73
C ASP A 176 23.92 -4.86 10.01
N GLU A 177 22.97 -4.15 10.60
CA GLU A 177 23.20 -3.38 11.83
C GLU A 177 23.58 -4.28 13.00
N ALA A 178 22.94 -5.45 13.14
CA ALA A 178 23.22 -6.42 14.20
C ALA A 178 24.47 -7.29 13.92
N LYS A 179 25.07 -7.19 12.72
CA LYS A 179 26.19 -8.01 12.26
C LYS A 179 25.92 -9.52 12.40
N VAL A 180 24.78 -9.94 11.86
CA VAL A 180 24.30 -11.32 11.86
C VAL A 180 23.83 -11.71 10.46
N SER A 181 23.56 -13.01 10.24
CA SER A 181 23.11 -13.52 8.96
C SER A 181 21.91 -14.47 9.10
N ALA A 182 21.02 -14.42 8.10
CA ALA A 182 19.89 -15.31 7.92
C ALA A 182 19.63 -15.51 6.42
N LYS A 183 18.82 -16.50 6.04
CA LYS A 183 18.48 -16.78 4.64
C LYS A 183 17.15 -16.10 4.28
N HIS A 184 17.13 -15.38 3.18
CA HIS A 184 15.91 -14.77 2.67
C HIS A 184 15.01 -15.78 1.95
N VAL A 185 13.72 -15.77 2.29
CA VAL A 185 12.65 -16.54 1.62
C VAL A 185 11.61 -15.56 1.09
N PRO A 186 11.62 -15.23 -0.21
CA PRO A 186 10.65 -14.30 -0.80
C PRO A 186 9.31 -14.97 -1.06
N TYR A 187 8.22 -14.29 -0.73
CA TYR A 187 6.85 -14.71 -0.97
C TYR A 187 6.15 -13.82 -2.03
N ARG A 188 5.05 -14.31 -2.59
CA ARG A 188 4.21 -13.52 -3.52
C ARG A 188 3.26 -12.58 -2.77
N GLY A 189 3.78 -11.87 -1.74
CA GLY A 189 3.06 -10.91 -0.92
C GLY A 189 2.94 -11.32 0.55
N VAL A 190 2.33 -10.45 1.36
CA VAL A 190 2.28 -10.56 2.82
C VAL A 190 1.38 -11.71 3.30
N GLY A 191 0.26 -12.00 2.61
CA GLY A 191 -0.67 -13.05 3.01
C GLY A 191 0.00 -14.42 3.16
N PRO A 192 0.56 -15.01 2.07
CA PRO A 192 1.27 -16.30 2.14
C PRO A 192 2.51 -16.23 3.05
N MET A 193 3.21 -15.09 3.11
CA MET A 193 4.32 -14.88 4.04
C MET A 193 3.89 -15.09 5.51
N LEU A 194 2.78 -14.48 5.93
CA LEU A 194 2.27 -14.61 7.30
C LEU A 194 1.74 -16.00 7.59
N THR A 195 1.11 -16.65 6.62
CA THR A 195 0.64 -18.04 6.77
C THR A 195 1.80 -18.96 7.11
N ASP A 196 2.90 -18.90 6.39
CA ASP A 196 4.06 -19.73 6.60
C ASP A 196 4.85 -19.33 7.85
N LEU A 197 4.92 -18.05 8.19
CA LEU A 197 5.53 -17.59 9.43
C LEU A 197 4.75 -18.12 10.66
N ILE A 198 3.43 -18.02 10.66
CA ILE A 198 2.58 -18.55 11.73
C ILE A 198 2.67 -20.08 11.79
N GLY A 199 2.73 -20.72 10.63
CA GLY A 199 2.92 -22.19 10.53
C GLY A 199 4.33 -22.68 10.87
N GLY A 200 5.29 -21.77 11.12
CA GLY A 200 6.66 -22.10 11.50
C GLY A 200 7.51 -22.68 10.36
N GLN A 201 7.16 -22.38 9.09
CA GLN A 201 8.00 -22.74 7.93
C GLN A 201 9.20 -21.79 7.79
N VAL A 202 9.09 -20.58 8.32
CA VAL A 202 10.14 -19.58 8.45
C VAL A 202 10.15 -19.04 9.88
N GLU A 203 11.28 -18.51 10.33
CA GLU A 203 11.50 -18.17 11.73
C GLU A 203 11.05 -16.74 12.05
N PHE A 204 11.28 -15.79 11.16
CA PHE A 204 10.96 -14.37 11.40
C PHE A 204 10.64 -13.60 10.10
N ALA A 205 10.07 -12.43 10.28
CA ALA A 205 9.81 -11.46 9.20
C ALA A 205 9.70 -10.05 9.75
N THR A 206 9.93 -9.05 8.91
CA THR A 206 9.46 -7.68 9.16
C THR A 206 8.11 -7.50 8.47
N ALA A 207 7.14 -6.90 9.16
CA ALA A 207 5.80 -6.65 8.63
C ALA A 207 5.21 -5.35 9.16
N ALA A 208 4.25 -4.76 8.42
CA ALA A 208 3.51 -3.59 8.90
C ALA A 208 2.63 -3.96 10.11
N LEU A 209 2.59 -3.09 11.13
CA LEU A 209 1.81 -3.32 12.34
C LEU A 209 0.35 -3.72 12.06
N PRO A 210 -0.39 -3.07 11.15
CA PRO A 210 -1.77 -3.49 10.85
C PRO A 210 -1.91 -4.95 10.41
N SER A 211 -0.89 -5.51 9.75
CA SER A 211 -0.91 -6.90 9.27
C SER A 211 -0.65 -7.92 10.37
N VAL A 212 0.06 -7.55 11.43
CA VAL A 212 0.52 -8.50 12.47
C VAL A 212 -0.07 -8.25 13.85
N GLN A 213 -0.72 -7.10 14.07
CA GLN A 213 -1.21 -6.69 15.39
C GLN A 213 -2.11 -7.75 16.06
N GLN A 214 -3.02 -8.36 15.32
CA GLN A 214 -3.91 -9.39 15.86
C GLN A 214 -3.16 -10.69 16.14
N HIS A 215 -2.18 -11.05 15.32
CA HIS A 215 -1.35 -12.23 15.54
C HIS A 215 -0.41 -12.06 16.74
N ILE A 216 0.05 -10.84 17.01
CA ILE A 216 0.82 -10.53 18.21
C ILE A 216 -0.09 -10.63 19.45
N LYS A 217 -1.29 -10.03 19.41
CA LYS A 217 -2.26 -10.08 20.52
C LYS A 217 -2.72 -11.49 20.84
N SER A 218 -2.88 -12.35 19.84
CA SER A 218 -3.27 -13.77 20.04
C SER A 218 -2.11 -14.67 20.47
N GLY A 219 -0.86 -14.18 20.43
CA GLY A 219 0.34 -14.97 20.71
C GLY A 219 0.79 -15.88 19.57
N ALA A 220 0.12 -15.84 18.41
CA ALA A 220 0.54 -16.59 17.21
C ALA A 220 1.90 -16.11 16.68
N LEU A 221 2.19 -14.82 16.83
CA LEU A 221 3.48 -14.21 16.58
C LEU A 221 3.96 -13.45 17.81
N ARG A 222 5.28 -13.27 17.91
CA ARG A 222 5.90 -12.42 18.93
C ARG A 222 6.64 -11.27 18.28
N ALA A 223 6.41 -10.05 18.77
CA ALA A 223 7.18 -8.88 18.38
C ALA A 223 8.55 -8.89 19.08
N ILE A 224 9.60 -8.64 18.33
CA ILE A 224 10.97 -8.44 18.84
C ILE A 224 11.28 -6.95 18.99
N GLY A 225 10.78 -6.12 18.06
CA GLY A 225 10.97 -4.68 18.14
C GLY A 225 10.24 -3.93 17.03
N ASN A 226 10.02 -2.66 17.30
CA ASN A 226 9.53 -1.69 16.33
C ASN A 226 10.73 -1.10 15.58
N CYS A 227 10.66 -1.10 14.25
CA CYS A 227 11.74 -0.61 13.38
C CYS A 227 11.79 0.93 13.29
N GLY A 228 10.77 1.65 13.76
CA GLY A 228 10.72 3.12 13.74
C GLY A 228 11.57 3.77 14.83
N ALA A 229 11.75 5.08 14.71
CA ALA A 229 12.50 5.88 15.69
C ALA A 229 11.76 6.00 17.04
N GLN A 230 10.43 5.87 17.05
CA GLN A 230 9.58 5.98 18.23
C GLN A 230 8.61 4.81 18.32
N ARG A 231 8.14 4.49 19.53
CA ARG A 231 7.08 3.50 19.73
C ARG A 231 5.78 3.94 19.04
N SER A 232 5.04 2.96 18.54
CA SER A 232 3.69 3.20 18.06
C SER A 232 2.71 3.32 19.23
N ALA A 233 1.86 4.35 19.20
CA ALA A 233 0.78 4.49 20.20
C ALA A 233 -0.23 3.33 20.18
N ALA A 234 -0.37 2.62 19.04
CA ALA A 234 -1.22 1.44 18.92
C ALA A 234 -0.58 0.16 19.47
N ALA A 235 0.72 0.19 19.78
CA ALA A 235 1.48 -0.94 20.34
C ALA A 235 2.61 -0.41 21.26
N PRO A 236 2.26 0.29 22.36
CA PRO A 236 3.24 0.97 23.21
C PRO A 236 4.16 0.00 23.96
N ASP A 237 3.75 -1.25 24.10
CA ASP A 237 4.53 -2.30 24.76
C ASP A 237 5.67 -2.85 23.87
N ILE A 238 5.68 -2.55 22.57
CA ILE A 238 6.74 -2.98 21.66
C ILE A 238 7.83 -1.91 21.64
N PRO A 239 9.02 -2.17 22.24
CA PRO A 239 10.11 -1.23 22.24
C PRO A 239 10.69 -1.06 20.84
N THR A 240 11.27 0.11 20.56
CA THR A 240 12.02 0.31 19.32
C THR A 240 13.35 -0.42 19.36
N PHE A 241 13.95 -0.69 18.20
CA PHE A 241 15.30 -1.23 18.13
C PHE A 241 16.34 -0.23 18.65
N VAL A 242 16.08 1.07 18.51
CA VAL A 242 16.89 2.15 19.10
C VAL A 242 16.93 2.03 20.62
N GLU A 243 15.78 1.87 21.28
CA GLU A 243 15.69 1.65 22.74
C GLU A 243 16.38 0.36 23.18
N GLN A 244 16.49 -0.62 22.29
CA GLN A 244 17.14 -1.90 22.53
C GLN A 244 18.64 -1.92 22.13
N GLY A 245 19.23 -0.75 21.79
CA GLY A 245 20.66 -0.59 21.55
C GLY A 245 21.11 -0.73 20.09
N LEU A 246 20.19 -0.88 19.13
CA LEU A 246 20.49 -0.86 17.68
C LEU A 246 20.15 0.52 17.11
N SER A 247 20.95 1.53 17.49
CA SER A 247 20.67 2.95 17.20
C SER A 247 20.76 3.32 15.72
N GLY A 248 21.50 2.55 14.91
CA GLY A 248 21.63 2.74 13.47
C GLY A 248 20.48 2.10 12.66
N TYR A 249 19.60 1.35 13.31
CA TYR A 249 18.48 0.69 12.64
C TYR A 249 17.17 1.46 12.85
N VAL A 250 16.84 2.30 11.88
CA VAL A 250 15.54 3.02 11.82
C VAL A 250 14.98 2.88 10.42
N VAL A 251 13.81 2.25 10.32
CA VAL A 251 13.09 2.04 9.06
C VAL A 251 11.60 2.30 9.27
N GLU A 252 11.05 3.18 8.46
CA GLU A 252 9.61 3.47 8.44
C GLU A 252 9.04 3.18 7.05
N ALA A 253 7.84 2.62 7.02
CA ALA A 253 7.09 2.50 5.80
C ALA A 253 6.12 3.69 5.67
N TRP A 254 6.04 4.25 4.47
CA TRP A 254 5.03 5.24 4.14
C TRP A 254 4.04 4.67 3.11
N PHE A 255 2.91 5.34 2.97
CA PHE A 255 1.93 5.06 1.94
C PHE A 255 1.45 6.37 1.28
N GLY A 256 1.08 6.25 0.01
CA GLY A 256 0.68 7.38 -0.81
C GLY A 256 -0.20 6.95 -1.97
N VAL A 257 -0.63 7.92 -2.77
CA VAL A 257 -1.48 7.68 -3.95
C VAL A 257 -0.78 8.10 -5.22
N LEU A 258 -0.82 7.19 -6.20
CA LEU A 258 -0.39 7.40 -7.57
C LEU A 258 -1.58 7.31 -8.53
N GLY A 259 -1.53 8.10 -9.58
CA GLY A 259 -2.28 7.90 -10.81
C GLY A 259 -1.37 7.56 -11.98
N PRO A 260 -1.92 7.21 -13.17
CA PRO A 260 -1.16 7.03 -14.39
C PRO A 260 -0.57 8.37 -14.86
N LYS A 261 0.42 8.30 -15.74
CA LYS A 261 1.06 9.47 -16.37
C LYS A 261 0.05 10.37 -17.07
N GLY A 262 0.24 11.68 -16.96
CA GLY A 262 -0.52 12.65 -17.76
C GLY A 262 -1.90 13.01 -17.19
N MET A 263 -2.16 12.74 -15.92
CA MET A 263 -3.36 13.25 -15.27
C MET A 263 -3.41 14.79 -15.33
N SER A 264 -4.55 15.35 -15.70
CA SER A 264 -4.75 16.80 -15.69
C SER A 264 -4.68 17.37 -14.26
N ALA A 265 -4.27 18.64 -14.13
CA ALA A 265 -4.24 19.32 -12.83
C ALA A 265 -5.61 19.29 -12.13
N ALA A 266 -6.71 19.35 -12.88
CA ALA A 266 -8.07 19.27 -12.33
C ALA A 266 -8.34 17.86 -11.73
N ASN A 267 -7.93 16.79 -12.39
CA ASN A 267 -8.08 15.43 -11.88
C ASN A 267 -7.18 15.18 -10.65
N VAL A 268 -5.93 15.66 -10.66
CA VAL A 268 -5.03 15.58 -9.51
C VAL A 268 -5.64 16.31 -8.31
N LYS A 269 -6.09 17.55 -8.51
CA LYS A 269 -6.73 18.37 -7.45
C LYS A 269 -7.95 17.64 -6.87
N ARG A 270 -8.87 17.16 -7.72
CA ARG A 270 -10.09 16.45 -7.30
C ARG A 270 -9.77 15.22 -6.44
N VAL A 271 -8.80 14.41 -6.87
CA VAL A 271 -8.40 13.21 -6.12
C VAL A 271 -7.72 13.60 -4.81
N HIS A 272 -6.83 14.58 -4.83
CA HIS A 272 -6.15 15.08 -3.63
C HIS A 272 -7.15 15.63 -2.59
N GLU A 273 -8.10 16.45 -3.00
CA GLU A 273 -9.13 16.99 -2.11
C GLU A 273 -9.98 15.86 -1.49
N ALA A 274 -10.32 14.83 -2.25
CA ALA A 274 -11.03 13.66 -1.73
C ALA A 274 -10.19 12.88 -0.71
N ILE A 275 -8.86 12.73 -0.93
CA ILE A 275 -7.95 12.13 0.04
C ILE A 275 -7.92 12.96 1.33
N VAL A 276 -7.76 14.28 1.23
CA VAL A 276 -7.76 15.18 2.39
C VAL A 276 -9.08 15.07 3.17
N ALA A 277 -10.22 15.11 2.48
CA ALA A 277 -11.53 14.96 3.13
C ALA A 277 -11.68 13.58 3.81
N THR A 278 -11.23 12.50 3.16
CA THR A 278 -11.27 11.13 3.69
C THR A 278 -10.49 11.00 5.00
N PHE A 279 -9.24 11.42 5.01
CA PHE A 279 -8.38 11.26 6.20
C PHE A 279 -8.63 12.32 7.27
N ASN A 280 -9.42 13.35 6.99
CA ASN A 280 -9.95 14.28 8.00
C ASN A 280 -11.25 13.81 8.65
N ASP A 281 -11.91 12.79 8.11
CA ASP A 281 -13.09 12.18 8.74
C ASP A 281 -12.71 11.60 10.12
N PRO A 282 -13.47 11.90 11.19
CA PRO A 282 -13.15 11.43 12.54
C PRO A 282 -13.08 9.90 12.68
N ALA A 283 -13.97 9.17 12.01
CA ALA A 283 -13.97 7.72 12.05
C ALA A 283 -12.73 7.12 11.35
N VAL A 284 -12.28 7.76 10.26
CA VAL A 284 -11.03 7.40 9.58
C VAL A 284 -9.82 7.69 10.46
N LYS A 285 -9.76 8.86 11.10
CA LYS A 285 -8.67 9.18 12.04
C LYS A 285 -8.58 8.16 13.17
N GLU A 286 -9.71 7.76 13.74
CA GLU A 286 -9.74 6.73 14.77
C GLU A 286 -9.28 5.38 14.24
N ALA A 287 -9.74 4.96 13.05
CA ALA A 287 -9.33 3.71 12.43
C ALA A 287 -7.83 3.69 12.14
N MET A 288 -7.26 4.79 11.63
CA MET A 288 -5.82 4.90 11.38
C MET A 288 -5.01 4.87 12.67
N ALA A 289 -5.45 5.56 13.73
CA ALA A 289 -4.79 5.53 15.03
C ALA A 289 -4.81 4.12 15.64
N LYS A 290 -5.93 3.37 15.56
CA LYS A 290 -6.01 1.98 16.02
C LYS A 290 -5.06 1.03 15.28
N GLN A 291 -4.77 1.32 14.03
CA GLN A 291 -3.77 0.60 13.22
C GLN A 291 -2.34 1.09 13.47
N GLY A 292 -2.16 2.15 14.24
CA GLY A 292 -0.86 2.77 14.51
C GLY A 292 -0.30 3.62 13.38
N ASN A 293 -1.12 3.96 12.40
CA ASN A 293 -0.70 4.81 11.28
C ASN A 293 -0.65 6.27 11.71
N SER A 294 0.40 6.98 11.26
CA SER A 294 0.54 8.43 11.40
C SER A 294 0.15 9.09 10.09
N ILE A 295 -0.83 9.99 10.13
CA ILE A 295 -1.35 10.67 8.94
C ILE A 295 -0.75 12.06 8.80
N SER A 296 -0.11 12.30 7.63
CA SER A 296 0.48 13.58 7.24
C SER A 296 0.39 13.70 5.73
N ILE A 297 -0.65 14.36 5.24
CA ILE A 297 -0.95 14.41 3.81
C ILE A 297 -0.12 15.53 3.17
N SER A 298 0.70 15.19 2.19
CA SER A 298 1.46 16.15 1.40
C SER A 298 0.59 16.82 0.33
N THR A 299 1.03 17.97 -0.17
CA THR A 299 0.48 18.54 -1.41
C THR A 299 0.93 17.69 -2.62
N PRO A 300 0.27 17.80 -3.79
CA PRO A 300 0.72 17.13 -5.01
C PRO A 300 2.15 17.51 -5.42
N GLU A 301 2.54 18.77 -5.26
CA GLU A 301 3.89 19.26 -5.58
C GLU A 301 4.94 18.63 -4.65
N GLN A 302 4.62 18.55 -3.35
CA GLN A 302 5.46 17.87 -2.37
C GLN A 302 5.56 16.37 -2.66
N ALA A 303 4.48 15.73 -3.11
CA ALA A 303 4.52 14.33 -3.51
C ALA A 303 5.43 14.12 -4.71
N GLN A 304 5.31 14.93 -5.75
CA GLN A 304 6.13 14.83 -6.96
C GLN A 304 7.63 15.01 -6.68
N SER A 305 8.00 16.00 -5.86
CA SER A 305 9.41 16.20 -5.46
C SER A 305 9.88 15.12 -4.50
N GLY A 306 9.04 14.74 -3.53
CA GLY A 306 9.34 13.77 -2.49
C GLY A 306 9.60 12.37 -3.04
N PHE A 307 8.87 11.93 -4.07
CA PHE A 307 9.13 10.64 -4.72
C PHE A 307 10.56 10.53 -5.26
N ARG A 308 11.11 11.59 -5.86
CA ARG A 308 12.49 11.62 -6.34
C ARG A 308 13.50 11.57 -5.18
N THR A 309 13.23 12.30 -4.12
CA THR A 309 14.06 12.29 -2.90
C THR A 309 14.07 10.92 -2.26
N GLU A 310 12.90 10.28 -2.13
CA GLU A 310 12.80 8.92 -1.59
C GLU A 310 13.52 7.89 -2.47
N MET A 311 13.44 7.99 -3.80
CA MET A 311 14.21 7.13 -4.71
C MET A 311 15.71 7.22 -4.45
N GLN A 312 16.27 8.44 -4.31
CA GLN A 312 17.69 8.64 -4.01
C GLN A 312 18.07 8.06 -2.63
N LYS A 313 17.25 8.31 -1.62
CA LYS A 313 17.41 7.75 -0.27
C LYS A 313 17.44 6.22 -0.29
N TYR A 314 16.47 5.59 -0.94
CA TYR A 314 16.41 4.13 -0.99
C TYR A 314 17.50 3.52 -1.87
N ALA A 315 17.95 4.18 -2.93
CA ALA A 315 19.13 3.74 -3.68
C ALA A 315 20.38 3.66 -2.79
N ALA A 316 20.60 4.66 -1.93
CA ALA A 316 21.70 4.64 -0.97
C ALA A 316 21.54 3.54 0.09
N LEU A 317 20.32 3.32 0.60
CA LEU A 317 20.03 2.28 1.59
C LEU A 317 20.20 0.86 1.03
N VAL A 318 19.71 0.61 -0.19
CA VAL A 318 19.88 -0.67 -0.91
C VAL A 318 21.36 -1.00 -1.09
N LYS A 319 22.16 -0.01 -1.53
CA LYS A 319 23.60 -0.17 -1.68
C LYS A 319 24.28 -0.46 -0.34
N LYS A 320 23.91 0.26 0.73
CA LYS A 320 24.45 0.04 2.08
C LYS A 320 24.11 -1.35 2.62
N ALA A 321 22.88 -1.84 2.39
CA ALA A 321 22.43 -3.15 2.82
C ALA A 321 23.00 -4.31 1.95
N GLY A 322 23.78 -4.03 0.90
CA GLY A 322 24.38 -5.07 0.04
C GLY A 322 23.35 -5.84 -0.78
N VAL A 323 22.15 -5.28 -1.00
CA VAL A 323 21.10 -5.95 -1.80
C VAL A 323 21.43 -5.78 -3.28
N GLU A 324 21.77 -6.88 -3.94
CA GLU A 324 22.09 -6.89 -5.37
C GLU A 324 20.82 -6.87 -6.23
N PRO A 325 20.81 -6.11 -7.36
CA PRO A 325 19.70 -6.12 -8.31
C PRO A 325 19.49 -7.50 -8.94
N GLN A 326 18.24 -7.94 -8.96
CA GLN A 326 17.83 -9.27 -9.44
C GLN A 326 17.11 -9.22 -10.78
#